data_d43746e67e95936cac7b91bcb5593db9
#
_entry.id   d43746e67e95936cac7b91bcb5593db9
#
_cell.length_a   1.000
_cell.length_b   1.000
_cell.length_c   1.000
_cell.angle_alpha   90.00
_cell.angle_beta   90.00
_cell.angle_gamma   90.00
#
_symmetry.space_group_name_H-M   'P 1'
#
loop_
_entity.id
_entity.type
_entity.pdbx_description
1 polymer ?
#
loop_
_entity_poly.entity_id
_entity_poly.type
_entity_poly.pdbx_seq_one_letter_code
_entity_poly.pdbx_strand_id
1 'polypeptide(L)'
;MTQPIPAPLPGTVSATVSATVPATVPAPPSNTVPATVPDAALAGFRASIDNIDAALIHILAERFRITKAVGTYKAQHALPASDPGREEAQIARLRKLAGDAQLDPEFSEKVLRFIIHEVIRHHQQAAQG
;
A
#
# COMPACT_ATOMS: atom_id res chain seq x y z
N MET A 1 -65.60 12.26 17.12
CA MET A 1 -65.64 11.91 15.71
C MET A 1 -64.38 11.19 15.32
N THR A 2 -64.44 9.89 15.34
CA THR A 2 -63.29 9.02 15.05
C THR A 2 -63.41 8.58 13.59
N GLN A 3 -62.48 8.96 12.76
CA GLN A 3 -62.43 8.50 11.39
C GLN A 3 -61.78 7.10 11.34
N PRO A 4 -62.32 6.17 10.60
CA PRO A 4 -61.70 4.85 10.44
C PRO A 4 -60.57 4.91 9.42
N ILE A 5 -59.49 4.28 9.75
CA ILE A 5 -58.34 4.07 8.91
C ILE A 5 -58.69 3.06 7.80
N PRO A 6 -58.43 3.34 6.53
CA PRO A 6 -58.65 2.34 5.48
C PRO A 6 -57.61 1.24 5.55
N ALA A 7 -58.04 0.02 5.41
CA ALA A 7 -57.22 -1.19 5.39
C ALA A 7 -56.25 -1.20 4.19
N PRO A 8 -55.04 -1.77 4.34
CA PRO A 8 -54.13 -1.91 3.23
C PRO A 8 -54.64 -2.98 2.24
N LEU A 9 -54.51 -2.65 0.98
CA LEU A 9 -54.81 -3.54 -0.11
C LEU A 9 -53.84 -4.72 -0.17
N PRO A 10 -54.26 -5.93 -0.45
CA PRO A 10 -53.35 -7.05 -0.66
C PRO A 10 -52.70 -6.89 -2.03
N GLY A 11 -51.41 -6.54 -2.00
CA GLY A 11 -50.59 -6.58 -3.20
C GLY A 11 -50.15 -8.00 -3.49
N THR A 12 -50.83 -8.67 -4.36
CA THR A 12 -50.38 -9.93 -4.93
C THR A 12 -49.33 -9.62 -5.97
N VAL A 13 -48.05 -9.69 -5.58
CA VAL A 13 -46.96 -9.74 -6.54
C VAL A 13 -46.59 -11.20 -6.72
N SER A 14 -47.24 -11.84 -7.63
CA SER A 14 -46.82 -13.12 -8.17
C SER A 14 -45.82 -12.85 -9.29
N ALA A 15 -44.57 -12.65 -8.96
CA ALA A 15 -43.53 -12.60 -9.95
C ALA A 15 -42.96 -14.00 -10.11
N THR A 16 -43.57 -14.76 -10.99
CA THR A 16 -42.98 -16.02 -11.46
C THR A 16 -41.96 -15.64 -12.52
N VAL A 17 -40.73 -15.40 -12.11
CA VAL A 17 -39.63 -15.27 -13.07
C VAL A 17 -39.17 -16.68 -13.41
N SER A 18 -39.70 -17.21 -14.46
CA SER A 18 -39.19 -18.41 -15.10
C SER A 18 -37.94 -18.04 -15.86
N ALA A 19 -36.79 -18.04 -15.17
CA ALA A 19 -35.50 -17.88 -15.81
C ALA A 19 -35.16 -19.21 -16.49
N THR A 20 -35.52 -19.35 -17.75
CA THR A 20 -34.98 -20.39 -18.59
C THR A 20 -33.57 -19.97 -18.98
N VAL A 21 -32.58 -20.39 -18.22
CA VAL A 21 -31.19 -20.25 -18.59
C VAL A 21 -30.93 -21.28 -19.69
N PRO A 22 -30.54 -20.87 -20.90
CA PRO A 22 -30.08 -21.83 -21.90
C PRO A 22 -28.77 -22.46 -21.41
N ALA A 23 -28.85 -23.71 -21.02
CA ALA A 23 -27.70 -24.49 -20.63
C ALA A 23 -26.91 -24.88 -21.88
N THR A 24 -26.14 -23.93 -22.44
CA THR A 24 -25.14 -24.26 -23.44
C THR A 24 -23.99 -23.28 -23.28
N VAL A 25 -23.29 -23.44 -22.18
CA VAL A 25 -21.93 -22.93 -22.07
C VAL A 25 -21.05 -23.97 -22.76
N PRO A 26 -20.35 -23.63 -23.85
CA PRO A 26 -19.38 -24.58 -24.45
C PRO A 26 -18.38 -24.91 -23.35
N ALA A 27 -18.15 -26.19 -23.16
CA ALA A 27 -17.12 -26.65 -22.24
C ALA A 27 -15.79 -25.98 -22.59
N PRO A 28 -15.03 -25.40 -21.65
CA PRO A 28 -13.71 -24.84 -21.96
C PRO A 28 -12.83 -25.96 -22.52
N PRO A 29 -11.94 -25.64 -23.47
CA PRO A 29 -11.05 -26.65 -24.05
C PRO A 29 -10.28 -27.34 -22.93
N SER A 30 -10.25 -28.65 -22.98
CA SER A 30 -9.73 -29.55 -21.96
C SER A 30 -8.22 -29.44 -21.69
N ASN A 31 -7.57 -28.34 -22.12
CA ASN A 31 -6.13 -28.12 -21.99
C ASN A 31 -5.76 -27.02 -20.97
N THR A 32 -6.72 -26.51 -20.24
CA THR A 32 -6.38 -25.66 -19.11
C THR A 32 -6.09 -26.58 -17.92
N VAL A 33 -4.83 -26.83 -17.65
CA VAL A 33 -4.42 -27.43 -16.39
C VAL A 33 -5.02 -26.53 -15.30
N PRO A 34 -5.94 -27.01 -14.46
CA PRO A 34 -6.44 -26.18 -13.36
C PRO A 34 -5.26 -25.82 -12.49
N ALA A 35 -5.02 -24.51 -12.30
CA ALA A 35 -4.02 -24.06 -11.33
C ALA A 35 -4.28 -24.82 -10.03
N THR A 36 -3.28 -25.54 -9.54
CA THR A 36 -3.41 -26.26 -8.28
C THR A 36 -3.70 -25.23 -7.19
N VAL A 37 -4.53 -25.57 -6.19
CA VAL A 37 -4.93 -24.65 -5.11
C VAL A 37 -3.71 -23.94 -4.48
N PRO A 38 -2.52 -24.59 -4.27
CA PRO A 38 -1.31 -23.92 -3.84
C PRO A 38 -0.84 -22.79 -4.78
N ASP A 39 -0.92 -23.00 -6.10
CA ASP A 39 -0.48 -21.99 -7.08
C ASP A 39 -1.41 -20.79 -7.12
N ALA A 40 -2.72 -20.99 -6.98
CA ALA A 40 -3.70 -19.91 -6.90
C ALA A 40 -3.51 -19.08 -5.62
N ALA A 41 -3.26 -19.73 -4.48
CA ALA A 41 -2.97 -19.05 -3.22
C ALA A 41 -1.67 -18.24 -3.32
N LEU A 42 -0.63 -18.81 -3.90
CA LEU A 42 0.65 -18.14 -4.09
C LEU A 42 0.52 -16.93 -5.04
N ALA A 43 -0.26 -17.05 -6.10
CA ALA A 43 -0.56 -15.92 -6.99
C ALA A 43 -1.27 -14.78 -6.25
N GLY A 44 -2.20 -15.10 -5.36
CA GLY A 44 -2.88 -14.13 -4.50
C GLY A 44 -1.91 -13.39 -3.58
N PHE A 45 -1.02 -14.11 -2.90
CA PHE A 45 0.00 -13.51 -2.06
C PHE A 45 0.95 -12.61 -2.85
N ARG A 46 1.39 -13.04 -4.00
CA ARG A 46 2.26 -12.23 -4.88
C ARG A 46 1.58 -10.95 -5.34
N ALA A 47 0.31 -11.02 -5.73
CA ALA A 47 -0.46 -9.82 -6.09
C ALA A 47 -0.56 -8.83 -4.91
N SER A 48 -0.75 -9.33 -3.69
CA SER A 48 -0.77 -8.49 -2.50
C SER A 48 0.60 -7.84 -2.25
N ILE A 49 1.69 -8.58 -2.41
CA ILE A 49 3.06 -8.07 -2.28
C ILE A 49 3.31 -6.98 -3.34
N ASP A 50 2.93 -7.21 -4.58
CA ASP A 50 3.10 -6.24 -5.67
C ASP A 50 2.37 -4.92 -5.37
N ASN A 51 1.18 -4.98 -4.80
CA ASN A 51 0.43 -3.80 -4.39
C ASN A 51 1.12 -3.06 -3.24
N ILE A 52 1.64 -3.79 -2.26
CA ILE A 52 2.40 -3.21 -1.14
C ILE A 52 3.69 -2.57 -1.65
N ASP A 53 4.41 -3.22 -2.55
CA ASP A 53 5.63 -2.69 -3.15
C ASP A 53 5.35 -1.40 -3.92
N ALA A 54 4.27 -1.34 -4.67
CA ALA A 54 3.85 -0.13 -5.36
C ALA A 54 3.61 1.03 -4.38
N ALA A 55 2.91 0.78 -3.27
CA ALA A 55 2.69 1.77 -2.21
C ALA A 55 4.01 2.20 -1.59
N LEU A 56 4.92 1.27 -1.32
CA LEU A 56 6.24 1.56 -0.75
C LEU A 56 7.05 2.48 -1.67
N ILE A 57 7.07 2.22 -2.96
CA ILE A 57 7.79 3.07 -3.94
C ILE A 57 7.21 4.49 -3.95
N HIS A 58 5.88 4.64 -3.92
CA HIS A 58 5.27 5.97 -3.87
C HIS A 58 5.60 6.71 -2.57
N ILE A 59 5.62 6.02 -1.43
CA ILE A 59 6.00 6.59 -0.13
C ILE A 59 7.48 7.03 -0.15
N LEU A 60 8.36 6.19 -0.67
CA LEU A 60 9.78 6.53 -0.81
C LEU A 60 9.98 7.73 -1.74
N ALA A 61 9.30 7.78 -2.87
CA ALA A 61 9.36 8.91 -3.79
C ALA A 61 8.97 10.23 -3.11
N GLU A 62 7.88 10.23 -2.33
CA GLU A 62 7.44 11.39 -1.55
C GLU A 62 8.47 11.79 -0.50
N ARG A 63 9.03 10.81 0.22
CA ARG A 63 10.08 11.06 1.20
C ARG A 63 11.31 11.71 0.57
N PHE A 64 11.77 11.20 -0.57
CA PHE A 64 12.92 11.77 -1.29
C PHE A 64 12.64 13.16 -1.84
N ARG A 65 11.41 13.44 -2.27
CA ARG A 65 10.99 14.78 -2.70
C ARG A 65 11.14 15.78 -1.55
N ILE A 66 10.74 15.41 -0.34
CA ILE A 66 10.87 16.25 0.86
C ILE A 66 12.33 16.42 1.25
N THR A 67 13.10 15.34 1.27
CA THR A 67 14.53 15.43 1.62
C THR A 67 15.35 16.22 0.60
N LYS A 68 14.94 16.23 -0.67
CA LYS A 68 15.53 17.10 -1.68
C LYS A 68 15.30 18.57 -1.34
N ALA A 69 14.10 18.93 -0.91
CA ALA A 69 13.80 20.29 -0.45
C ALA A 69 14.64 20.66 0.79
N VAL A 70 14.81 19.73 1.72
CA VAL A 70 15.71 19.91 2.87
C VAL A 70 17.16 20.15 2.42
N GLY A 71 17.63 19.38 1.44
CA GLY A 71 18.99 19.55 0.88
C GLY A 71 19.20 20.92 0.28
N THR A 72 18.23 21.42 -0.50
CA THR A 72 18.25 22.78 -1.05
C THR A 72 18.29 23.83 0.06
N TYR A 73 17.46 23.68 1.07
CA TYR A 73 17.45 24.58 2.22
C TYR A 73 18.79 24.61 2.93
N LYS A 74 19.38 23.44 3.21
CA LYS A 74 20.69 23.33 3.86
C LYS A 74 21.79 24.01 3.06
N ALA A 75 21.80 23.82 1.74
CA ALA A 75 22.77 24.46 0.86
C ALA A 75 22.65 25.99 0.88
N GLN A 76 21.43 26.52 0.86
CA GLN A 76 21.16 27.95 0.93
C GLN A 76 21.56 28.59 2.25
N HIS A 77 21.57 27.83 3.34
CA HIS A 77 21.88 28.31 4.69
C HIS A 77 23.24 27.84 5.19
N ALA A 78 24.07 27.31 4.30
CA ALA A 78 25.40 26.77 4.64
C ALA A 78 25.39 25.76 5.81
N LEU A 79 24.34 24.93 5.87
CA LEU A 79 24.21 23.87 6.87
C LEU A 79 24.85 22.58 6.33
N PRO A 80 25.44 21.75 7.22
CA PRO A 80 26.05 20.50 6.79
C PRO A 80 25.01 19.49 6.25
N ALA A 81 25.41 18.73 5.23
CA ALA A 81 24.55 17.70 4.65
C ALA A 81 24.17 16.60 5.65
N SER A 82 25.13 16.21 6.47
CA SER A 82 24.95 15.20 7.52
C SER A 82 24.53 15.86 8.84
N ASP A 83 23.66 15.19 9.58
CA ASP A 83 23.22 15.57 10.92
C ASP A 83 23.16 14.31 11.79
N PRO A 84 24.28 13.92 12.42
CA PRO A 84 24.36 12.69 13.21
C PRO A 84 23.36 12.63 14.36
N GLY A 85 23.09 13.75 15.01
CA GLY A 85 22.10 13.80 16.10
C GLY A 85 20.69 13.50 15.59
N ARG A 86 20.33 14.05 14.45
CA ARG A 86 19.03 13.77 13.80
C ARG A 86 18.94 12.33 13.34
N GLU A 87 20.03 11.79 12.77
CA GLU A 87 20.08 10.40 12.31
C GLU A 87 19.86 9.42 13.45
N GLU A 88 20.52 9.60 14.59
CA GLU A 88 20.34 8.76 15.77
C GLU A 88 18.90 8.84 16.31
N ALA A 89 18.30 10.02 16.35
CA ALA A 89 16.91 10.20 16.77
C ALA A 89 15.95 9.49 15.83
N GLN A 90 16.19 9.56 14.52
CA GLN A 90 15.38 8.85 13.52
C GLN A 90 15.47 7.33 13.68
N ILE A 91 16.67 6.81 13.89
CA ILE A 91 16.90 5.38 14.08
C ILE A 91 16.19 4.89 15.33
N ALA A 92 16.34 5.59 16.45
CA ALA A 92 15.68 5.23 17.70
C ALA A 92 14.16 5.21 17.55
N ARG A 93 13.60 6.22 16.89
CA ARG A 93 12.17 6.31 16.61
C ARG A 93 11.70 5.16 15.71
N LEU A 94 12.43 4.86 14.66
CA LEU A 94 12.05 3.82 13.71
C LEU A 94 12.13 2.42 14.34
N ARG A 95 13.13 2.17 15.18
CA ARG A 95 13.23 0.90 15.92
C ARG A 95 12.01 0.68 16.81
N LYS A 96 11.53 1.73 17.49
CA LYS A 96 10.32 1.66 18.32
C LYS A 96 9.09 1.38 17.46
N LEU A 97 8.91 2.11 16.37
CA LEU A 97 7.81 1.92 15.44
C LEU A 97 7.82 0.50 14.84
N ALA A 98 8.98 -0.03 14.51
CA ALA A 98 9.14 -1.38 13.99
C ALA A 98 8.67 -2.42 15.01
N GLY A 99 9.09 -2.28 16.28
CA GLY A 99 8.63 -3.15 17.37
C GLY A 99 7.12 -3.12 17.53
N ASP A 100 6.52 -1.93 17.53
CA ASP A 100 5.07 -1.76 17.62
C ASP A 100 4.33 -2.38 16.41
N ALA A 101 4.94 -2.37 15.24
CA ALA A 101 4.41 -2.95 14.01
C ALA A 101 4.74 -4.43 13.82
N GLN A 102 5.42 -5.07 14.79
CA GLN A 102 5.89 -6.45 14.70
C GLN A 102 6.85 -6.69 13.52
N LEU A 103 7.65 -5.71 13.21
CA LEU A 103 8.72 -5.78 12.22
C LEU A 103 10.07 -5.82 12.95
N ASP A 104 11.02 -6.60 12.45
CA ASP A 104 12.37 -6.68 13.04
C ASP A 104 13.03 -5.31 13.12
N PRO A 105 13.33 -4.78 14.33
CA PRO A 105 13.94 -3.47 14.49
C PRO A 105 15.34 -3.35 13.85
N GLU A 106 16.13 -4.41 13.85
CA GLU A 106 17.45 -4.41 13.22
C GLU A 106 17.36 -4.30 11.70
N PHE A 107 16.43 -5.01 11.09
CA PHE A 107 16.13 -4.88 9.66
C PHE A 107 15.69 -3.46 9.33
N SER A 108 14.78 -2.91 10.12
CA SER A 108 14.27 -1.55 9.93
C SER A 108 15.37 -0.50 10.04
N GLU A 109 16.31 -0.66 10.99
CA GLU A 109 17.48 0.20 11.11
C GLU A 109 18.37 0.14 9.86
N LYS A 110 18.64 -1.05 9.35
CA LYS A 110 19.44 -1.23 8.12
C LYS A 110 18.81 -0.51 6.93
N VAL A 111 17.50 -0.65 6.76
CA VAL A 111 16.76 0.04 5.68
C VAL A 111 16.86 1.55 5.85
N LEU A 112 16.65 2.08 7.06
CA LEU A 112 16.72 3.52 7.30
C LEU A 112 18.13 4.06 7.09
N ARG A 113 19.18 3.36 7.57
CA ARG A 113 20.57 3.77 7.34
C ARG A 113 20.89 3.83 5.85
N PHE A 114 20.42 2.88 5.07
CA PHE A 114 20.58 2.89 3.61
C PHE A 114 19.91 4.13 3.00
N ILE A 115 18.67 4.43 3.40
CA ILE A 115 17.93 5.60 2.91
C ILE A 115 18.65 6.91 3.29
N ILE A 116 19.09 7.04 4.54
CA ILE A 116 19.83 8.22 5.02
C ILE A 116 21.12 8.41 4.21
N HIS A 117 21.85 7.34 3.96
CA HIS A 117 23.08 7.37 3.18
C HIS A 117 22.82 7.89 1.76
N GLU A 118 21.79 7.41 1.11
CA GLU A 118 21.38 7.88 -0.22
C GLU A 118 20.96 9.35 -0.21
N VAL A 119 20.24 9.81 0.81
CA VAL A 119 19.85 11.21 0.96
C VAL A 119 21.07 12.11 1.10
N ILE A 120 22.03 11.73 1.95
CA ILE A 120 23.27 12.49 2.13
C ILE A 120 24.05 12.56 0.83
N ARG A 121 24.17 11.47 0.09
CA ARG A 121 24.82 11.43 -1.21
C ARG A 121 24.19 12.43 -2.19
N HIS A 122 22.86 12.48 -2.25
CA HIS A 122 22.14 13.43 -3.09
C HIS A 122 22.35 14.88 -2.65
N HIS A 123 22.38 15.15 -1.34
CA HIS A 123 22.67 16.49 -0.80
C HIS A 123 24.08 16.97 -1.17
N GLN A 124 25.07 16.07 -1.08
CA GLN A 124 26.45 16.37 -1.44
C GLN A 124 26.58 16.68 -2.94
N GLN A 125 25.90 15.90 -3.80
CA GLN A 125 25.91 16.14 -5.24
C GLN A 125 25.26 17.49 -5.58
N ALA A 126 24.16 17.84 -4.94
CA ALA A 126 23.48 19.11 -5.14
C ALA A 126 24.33 20.32 -4.70
N ALA A 127 25.17 20.15 -3.66
CA ALA A 127 26.07 21.19 -3.18
C ALA A 127 27.27 21.43 -4.10
N GLN A 128 27.62 20.46 -4.94
CA GLN A 128 28.75 20.56 -5.89
C GLN A 128 28.35 21.09 -7.28
N GLY A 129 27.07 21.16 -7.55
CA GLY A 129 26.49 21.70 -8.79
C GLY A 129 26.03 23.13 -8.59
#